data_4e54ff843c6620e9265539c61faddce8
#
_entry.id   4e54ff843c6620e9265539c61faddce8
#
_cell.length_a   1.000
_cell.length_b   1.000
_cell.length_c   1.000
_cell.angle_alpha   90.00
_cell.angle_beta   90.00
_cell.angle_gamma   90.00
#
_symmetry.space_group_name_H-M   'P 1'
#
loop_
_entity.id
_entity.type
_entity.pdbx_description
1 polymer ?
#
loop_
_entity_poly.entity_id
_entity_poly.type
_entity_poly.pdbx_seq_one_letter_code
_entity_poly.pdbx_strand_id
1 'polypeptide(L)'
;MKKIYSGIMILTVLFLLGGCHGDKESGKGPASCEAALRETSVHMAETYRDIYFEAAETDRLHTPEVRKAILQCLGEAGYTAVDRNNQWNMVNPEAAERFCTLAEDGGNDGVTILSILDNGGFIRYDLQ
;
A
#
# COMPACT_ATOMS: atom_id res chain seq x y z
N MET A 1 27.86 -22.83 -3.74
CA MET A 1 26.72 -22.80 -4.70
C MET A 1 25.74 -21.71 -4.24
N LYS A 2 25.73 -20.57 -4.92
CA LYS A 2 24.79 -19.48 -4.61
C LYS A 2 23.45 -19.81 -5.26
N LYS A 3 22.43 -20.13 -4.47
CA LYS A 3 21.06 -20.21 -4.95
C LYS A 3 20.47 -18.80 -5.01
N ILE A 4 20.32 -18.31 -6.22
CA ILE A 4 19.60 -17.07 -6.50
C ILE A 4 18.12 -17.41 -6.41
N TYR A 5 17.47 -17.01 -5.32
CA TYR A 5 16.01 -17.01 -5.23
C TYR A 5 15.50 -15.71 -5.81
N SER A 6 15.22 -15.74 -7.12
CA SER A 6 14.40 -14.73 -7.78
C SER A 6 12.94 -15.12 -7.56
N GLY A 7 12.29 -14.48 -6.63
CA GLY A 7 10.89 -14.73 -6.32
C GLY A 7 10.25 -13.54 -5.64
N ILE A 8 10.23 -12.38 -6.33
CA ILE A 8 9.37 -11.27 -5.90
C ILE A 8 7.96 -11.62 -6.34
N MET A 9 7.18 -12.23 -5.46
CA MET A 9 5.76 -12.45 -5.66
C MET A 9 4.99 -11.23 -5.12
N ILE A 10 4.99 -10.16 -5.90
CA ILE A 10 4.10 -9.02 -5.64
C ILE A 10 2.72 -9.42 -6.14
N LEU A 11 1.89 -9.92 -5.23
CA LEU A 11 0.48 -10.18 -5.52
C LEU A 11 -0.32 -8.89 -5.35
N THR A 12 -0.38 -8.11 -6.41
CA THR A 12 -1.27 -6.94 -6.47
C THR A 12 -2.65 -7.42 -6.87
N VAL A 13 -3.57 -7.56 -5.91
CA VAL A 13 -5.00 -7.79 -6.20
C VAL A 13 -5.65 -6.43 -6.38
N LEU A 14 -5.86 -6.07 -7.64
CA LEU A 14 -6.58 -4.86 -8.03
C LEU A 14 -8.08 -5.16 -8.10
N PHE A 15 -8.88 -4.69 -7.15
CA PHE A 15 -10.33 -4.64 -7.28
C PHE A 15 -10.72 -3.29 -7.89
N LEU A 16 -11.03 -3.31 -9.19
CA LEU A 16 -11.67 -2.18 -9.86
C LEU A 16 -13.19 -2.33 -9.73
N LEU A 17 -13.80 -1.51 -8.88
CA LEU A 17 -15.22 -1.19 -9.03
C LEU A 17 -15.31 0.05 -9.92
N GLY A 18 -15.62 -0.20 -11.17
CA GLY A 18 -15.75 0.84 -12.18
C GLY A 18 -17.03 1.65 -12.01
N GLY A 19 -16.88 2.95 -12.05
CA GLY A 19 -17.93 3.93 -12.28
C GLY A 19 -17.34 5.07 -13.11
N CYS A 20 -17.17 4.84 -14.41
CA CYS A 20 -16.86 5.93 -15.35
C CYS A 20 -18.15 6.55 -15.84
N HIS A 21 -18.44 7.79 -15.46
CA HIS A 21 -19.23 8.69 -16.29
C HIS A 21 -18.30 9.77 -16.83
N GLY A 22 -18.32 9.91 -18.15
CA GLY A 22 -17.29 10.55 -18.91
C GLY A 22 -17.23 12.07 -18.79
N ASP A 23 -16.05 12.59 -19.02
CA ASP A 23 -15.85 13.70 -19.97
C ASP A 23 -14.43 13.64 -20.56
N LYS A 24 -14.36 14.05 -21.82
CA LYS A 24 -13.20 13.95 -22.71
C LYS A 24 -12.07 14.87 -22.22
N GLU A 25 -10.87 14.30 -21.96
CA GLU A 25 -9.64 14.92 -22.42
C GLU A 25 -8.46 13.95 -22.40
N SER A 26 -7.82 13.89 -23.55
CA SER A 26 -6.42 13.56 -23.84
C SER A 26 -5.79 12.29 -23.24
N GLY A 27 -5.90 11.17 -23.95
CA GLY A 27 -4.70 10.42 -24.36
C GLY A 27 -3.88 9.64 -23.34
N LYS A 28 -4.42 9.24 -22.17
CA LYS A 28 -3.80 8.19 -21.35
C LYS A 28 -4.72 6.98 -21.29
N GLY A 29 -4.43 5.95 -22.09
CA GLY A 29 -5.17 4.69 -22.07
C GLY A 29 -5.04 3.95 -20.74
N PRO A 30 -5.92 2.98 -20.42
CA PRO A 30 -5.93 2.21 -19.17
C PRO A 30 -4.57 1.57 -18.84
N ALA A 31 -3.79 1.18 -19.83
CA ALA A 31 -2.44 0.65 -19.68
C ALA A 31 -1.44 1.64 -19.03
N SER A 32 -1.62 2.95 -19.23
CA SER A 32 -0.74 3.96 -18.64
C SER A 32 -1.08 4.23 -17.16
N CYS A 33 -2.34 4.07 -16.77
CA CYS A 33 -2.76 4.19 -15.38
C CYS A 33 -2.26 2.99 -14.56
N GLU A 34 -2.41 1.78 -15.10
CA GLU A 34 -1.90 0.56 -14.46
C GLU A 34 -0.37 0.58 -14.27
N ALA A 35 0.37 1.05 -15.28
CA ALA A 35 1.81 1.18 -15.18
C ALA A 35 2.23 2.16 -14.07
N ALA A 36 1.57 3.31 -13.96
CA ALA A 36 1.83 4.30 -12.93
C ALA A 36 1.48 3.78 -11.52
N LEU A 37 0.36 3.05 -11.38
CA LEU A 37 -0.02 2.42 -10.12
C LEU A 37 0.99 1.36 -9.69
N ARG A 38 1.48 0.57 -10.64
CA ARG A 38 2.50 -0.46 -10.40
C ARG A 38 3.81 0.18 -9.93
N GLU A 39 4.30 1.20 -10.63
CA GLU A 39 5.53 1.92 -10.28
C GLU A 39 5.44 2.52 -8.87
N THR A 40 4.33 3.18 -8.55
CA THR A 40 4.10 3.74 -7.20
C THR A 40 4.07 2.65 -6.13
N SER A 41 3.44 1.51 -6.40
CA SER A 41 3.38 0.39 -5.45
C SER A 41 4.74 -0.27 -5.24
N VAL A 42 5.57 -0.36 -6.28
CA VAL A 42 6.96 -0.82 -6.15
C VAL A 42 7.75 0.13 -5.26
N HIS A 43 7.61 1.43 -5.45
CA HIS A 43 8.29 2.42 -4.62
C HIS A 43 7.87 2.34 -3.14
N MET A 44 6.59 2.11 -2.86
CA MET A 44 6.10 1.84 -1.50
C MET A 44 6.76 0.59 -0.89
N ALA A 45 6.86 -0.50 -1.65
CA ALA A 45 7.51 -1.74 -1.20
C ALA A 45 9.01 -1.55 -0.94
N GLU A 46 9.69 -0.74 -1.74
CA GLU A 46 11.12 -0.44 -1.57
C GLU A 46 11.42 0.30 -0.26
N THR A 47 10.45 1.05 0.28
CA THR A 47 10.57 1.80 1.52
C THR A 47 11.00 0.91 2.70
N TYR A 48 10.48 -0.32 2.77
CA TYR A 48 10.79 -1.25 3.87
C TYR A 48 11.50 -2.54 3.41
N ARG A 49 12.10 -2.48 2.24
CA ARG A 49 12.76 -3.60 1.57
C ARG A 49 13.74 -4.37 2.48
N ASP A 50 14.62 -3.65 3.18
CA ASP A 50 15.65 -4.26 4.01
C ASP A 50 15.04 -5.00 5.20
N ILE A 51 14.01 -4.43 5.84
CA ILE A 51 13.23 -5.09 6.90
C ILE A 51 12.60 -6.37 6.37
N TYR A 52 12.02 -6.33 5.17
CA TYR A 52 11.39 -7.48 4.54
C TYR A 52 12.39 -8.62 4.31
N PHE A 53 13.55 -8.33 3.71
CA PHE A 53 14.54 -9.36 3.39
C PHE A 53 15.17 -9.96 4.63
N GLU A 54 15.53 -9.17 5.62
CA GLU A 54 16.05 -9.65 6.91
C GLU A 54 15.04 -10.58 7.60
N ALA A 55 13.77 -10.19 7.63
CA ALA A 55 12.71 -10.99 8.22
C ALA A 55 12.43 -12.27 7.43
N ALA A 56 12.52 -12.24 6.10
CA ALA A 56 12.34 -13.40 5.23
C ALA A 56 13.47 -14.42 5.43
N GLU A 57 14.73 -13.97 5.53
CA GLU A 57 15.88 -14.84 5.78
C GLU A 57 15.82 -15.56 7.13
N THR A 58 15.16 -14.95 8.11
CA THR A 58 15.02 -15.44 9.49
C THR A 58 13.66 -16.09 9.77
N ASP A 59 12.80 -16.26 8.75
CA ASP A 59 11.42 -16.79 8.87
C ASP A 59 10.55 -16.02 9.88
N ARG A 60 10.72 -14.69 9.94
CA ARG A 60 10.03 -13.81 10.90
C ARG A 60 8.96 -12.91 10.28
N LEU A 61 8.70 -12.99 8.98
CA LEU A 61 7.72 -12.12 8.30
C LEU A 61 6.35 -12.14 8.96
N HIS A 62 5.95 -13.29 9.51
CA HIS A 62 4.65 -13.48 10.16
C HIS A 62 4.54 -12.88 11.56
N THR A 63 5.63 -12.32 12.10
CA THR A 63 5.64 -11.80 13.48
C THR A 63 5.04 -10.40 13.58
N PRO A 64 4.35 -10.07 14.70
CA PRO A 64 3.81 -8.75 14.94
C PRO A 64 4.89 -7.65 14.94
N GLU A 65 6.08 -7.96 15.45
CA GLU A 65 7.21 -7.02 15.54
C GLU A 65 7.68 -6.57 14.16
N VAL A 66 7.74 -7.48 13.19
CA VAL A 66 8.11 -7.15 11.81
C VAL A 66 7.03 -6.27 11.17
N ARG A 67 5.73 -6.60 11.33
CA ARG A 67 4.65 -5.74 10.83
C ARG A 67 4.70 -4.35 11.44
N LYS A 68 5.00 -4.24 12.74
CA LYS A 68 5.18 -2.95 13.41
C LYS A 68 6.34 -2.15 12.80
N ALA A 69 7.48 -2.79 12.55
CA ALA A 69 8.64 -2.15 11.93
C ALA A 69 8.31 -1.66 10.51
N ILE A 70 7.59 -2.45 9.71
CA ILE A 70 7.12 -2.05 8.38
C ILE A 70 6.19 -0.84 8.48
N LEU A 71 5.20 -0.86 9.39
CA LEU A 71 4.29 0.26 9.61
C LEU A 71 5.04 1.54 9.98
N GLN A 72 6.00 1.46 10.90
CA GLN A 72 6.80 2.61 11.30
C GLN A 72 7.60 3.18 10.13
N CYS A 73 8.24 2.32 9.35
CA CYS A 73 9.02 2.71 8.18
C CYS A 73 8.13 3.41 7.12
N LEU A 74 6.94 2.87 6.84
CA LEU A 74 5.96 3.50 5.95
C LEU A 74 5.46 4.84 6.49
N GLY A 75 5.23 4.92 7.81
CA GLY A 75 4.81 6.16 8.47
C GLY A 75 5.87 7.25 8.37
N GLU A 76 7.14 6.93 8.58
CA GLU A 76 8.29 7.85 8.42
C GLU A 76 8.45 8.33 6.98
N ALA A 77 8.08 7.49 6.01
CA ALA A 77 8.05 7.86 4.59
C ALA A 77 6.81 8.66 4.18
N GLY A 78 5.88 8.94 5.11
CA GLY A 78 4.69 9.75 4.88
C GLY A 78 3.46 8.99 4.37
N TYR A 79 3.50 7.65 4.33
CA TYR A 79 2.35 6.85 3.92
C TYR A 79 1.36 6.64 5.08
N THR A 80 0.06 6.59 4.75
CA THR A 80 -0.98 6.13 5.66
C THR A 80 -1.05 4.61 5.57
N ALA A 81 -0.80 3.92 6.68
CA ALA A 81 -0.79 2.47 6.69
C ALA A 81 -1.39 1.89 7.98
N VAL A 82 -1.96 0.69 7.87
CA VAL A 82 -2.63 -0.03 8.95
C VAL A 82 -2.18 -1.49 8.97
N ASP A 83 -2.10 -2.08 10.15
CA ASP A 83 -1.93 -3.51 10.33
C ASP A 83 -3.25 -4.23 10.03
N ARG A 84 -3.25 -5.20 9.12
CA ARG A 84 -4.43 -6.00 8.78
C ARG A 84 -5.05 -6.67 10.01
N ASN A 85 -4.24 -7.07 10.98
CA ASN A 85 -4.68 -7.75 12.19
C ASN A 85 -5.09 -6.77 13.31
N ASN A 86 -5.03 -5.47 13.04
CA ASN A 86 -5.41 -4.40 13.97
C ASN A 86 -4.72 -4.52 15.35
N GLN A 87 -3.48 -4.99 15.37
CA GLN A 87 -2.67 -5.08 16.60
C GLN A 87 -1.93 -3.77 16.90
N TRP A 88 -1.78 -2.92 15.87
CA TRP A 88 -1.10 -1.63 15.95
C TRP A 88 -1.99 -0.52 15.38
N ASN A 89 -1.87 0.66 15.94
CA ASN A 89 -2.59 1.83 15.44
C ASN A 89 -2.14 2.18 14.02
N MET A 90 -3.07 2.76 13.25
CA MET A 90 -2.76 3.33 11.94
C MET A 90 -1.65 4.39 12.08
N VAL A 91 -0.70 4.39 11.15
CA VAL A 91 0.30 5.46 11.03
C VAL A 91 -0.20 6.53 10.07
N ASN A 92 0.10 7.80 10.36
CA ASN A 92 -0.36 8.98 9.62
C ASN A 92 -1.87 8.96 9.35
N PRO A 93 -2.73 8.87 10.40
CA PRO A 93 -4.18 8.76 10.23
C PRO A 93 -4.84 10.03 9.67
N GLU A 94 -4.16 11.18 9.72
CA GLU A 94 -4.72 12.50 9.41
C GLU A 94 -5.27 12.58 7.99
N ALA A 95 -4.67 11.87 7.03
CA ALA A 95 -5.14 11.83 5.66
C ALA A 95 -6.47 11.06 5.54
N ALA A 96 -6.60 9.95 6.27
CA ALA A 96 -7.84 9.17 6.33
C ALA A 96 -8.95 9.93 7.07
N GLU A 97 -8.63 10.57 8.19
CA GLU A 97 -9.57 11.40 8.95
C GLU A 97 -10.10 12.57 8.12
N ARG A 98 -9.21 13.28 7.40
CA ARG A 98 -9.61 14.36 6.50
C ARG A 98 -10.51 13.86 5.38
N PHE A 99 -10.20 12.71 4.77
CA PHE A 99 -11.02 12.08 3.75
C PHE A 99 -12.44 11.80 4.28
N CYS A 100 -12.57 11.19 5.47
CA CYS A 100 -13.87 10.91 6.08
C CYS A 100 -14.67 12.19 6.35
N THR A 101 -14.05 13.22 6.91
CA THR A 101 -14.69 14.50 7.21
C THR A 101 -15.21 15.18 5.93
N LEU A 102 -14.40 15.21 4.88
CA LEU A 102 -14.81 15.79 3.60
C LEU A 102 -15.93 15.01 2.92
N ALA A 103 -15.90 13.66 3.00
CA ALA A 103 -16.95 12.82 2.46
C ALA A 103 -18.30 13.03 3.19
N GLU A 104 -18.29 13.23 4.52
CA GLU A 104 -19.48 13.56 5.30
C GLU A 104 -20.09 14.92 4.89
N ASP A 105 -19.26 15.88 4.53
CA ASP A 105 -19.67 17.20 4.07
C ASP A 105 -20.04 17.25 2.56
N GLY A 106 -20.03 16.09 1.89
CA GLY A 106 -20.30 16.00 0.44
C GLY A 106 -19.19 16.55 -0.44
N GLY A 107 -18.00 16.75 0.13
CA GLY A 107 -16.78 17.09 -0.61
C GLY A 107 -16.18 15.89 -1.33
N ASN A 108 -15.19 16.16 -2.17
CA ASN A 108 -14.45 15.15 -2.90
C ASN A 108 -12.95 15.29 -2.59
N ASP A 109 -12.37 14.22 -2.07
CA ASP A 109 -10.92 14.09 -1.82
C ASP A 109 -10.52 12.64 -2.12
N GLY A 110 -9.24 12.34 -2.09
CA GLY A 110 -8.73 10.99 -2.25
C GLY A 110 -7.73 10.64 -1.15
N VAL A 111 -7.72 9.37 -0.74
CA VAL A 111 -6.73 8.85 0.20
C VAL A 111 -6.24 7.48 -0.24
N THR A 112 -4.92 7.26 -0.15
CA THR A 112 -4.31 5.95 -0.31
C THR A 112 -3.99 5.39 1.08
N ILE A 113 -4.49 4.18 1.35
CA ILE A 113 -4.24 3.44 2.59
C ILE A 113 -3.56 2.12 2.26
N LEU A 114 -2.48 1.79 2.97
CA LEU A 114 -1.77 0.52 2.84
C LEU A 114 -2.15 -0.40 4.01
N SER A 115 -2.63 -1.60 3.71
CA SER A 115 -2.92 -2.63 4.72
C SER A 115 -1.84 -3.70 4.70
N ILE A 116 -1.06 -3.79 5.78
CA ILE A 116 0.09 -4.69 5.87
C ILE A 116 -0.38 -6.10 6.24
N LEU A 117 0.09 -7.07 5.47
CA LEU A 117 -0.27 -8.48 5.57
C LEU A 117 0.70 -9.26 6.46
N ASP A 118 0.30 -10.48 6.88
CA ASP A 118 1.12 -11.39 7.69
C ASP A 118 2.40 -11.89 6.99
N ASN A 119 2.44 -11.82 5.67
CA ASN A 119 3.61 -12.20 4.87
C ASN A 119 4.55 -11.03 4.56
N GLY A 120 4.34 -9.87 5.20
CA GLY A 120 5.11 -8.66 4.95
C GLY A 120 4.75 -7.91 3.67
N GLY A 121 3.79 -8.39 2.89
CA GLY A 121 3.23 -7.66 1.75
C GLY A 121 2.18 -6.64 2.19
N PHE A 122 1.59 -5.93 1.23
CA PHE A 122 0.49 -5.01 1.51
C PHE A 122 -0.61 -5.06 0.44
N ILE A 123 -1.80 -4.64 0.84
CA ILE A 123 -2.90 -4.28 -0.07
C ILE A 123 -2.99 -2.75 -0.07
N ARG A 124 -3.08 -2.17 -1.25
CA ARG A 124 -3.29 -0.74 -1.45
C ARG A 124 -4.76 -0.47 -1.71
N TYR A 125 -5.32 0.48 -0.97
CA TYR A 125 -6.66 1.00 -1.17
C TYR A 125 -6.55 2.46 -1.61
N ASP A 126 -7.03 2.78 -2.80
CA ASP A 126 -7.21 4.15 -3.29
C ASP A 126 -8.69 4.49 -3.21
N LEU A 127 -9.07 5.34 -2.26
CA LEU A 127 -10.43 5.80 -2.00
C LEU A 127 -10.62 7.21 -2.57
N GLN A 128 -11.80 7.45 -3.20
CA GLN A 128 -12.18 8.72 -3.83
C GLN A 128 -13.63 9.06 -3.54
#